data_466d904be01bf1f96a9c4254c18a62bb
#
_entry.id   466d904be01bf1f96a9c4254c18a62bb
#
_cell.length_a   1.000
_cell.length_b   1.000
_cell.length_c   1.000
_cell.angle_alpha   90.00
_cell.angle_beta   90.00
_cell.angle_gamma   90.00
#
_symmetry.space_group_name_H-M   'P 1'
#
loop_
_entity.id
_entity.type
_entity.pdbx_description
1 polymer ?
#
loop_
_entity_poly.entity_id
_entity_poly.type
_entity_poly.pdbx_seq_one_letter_code
_entity_poly.pdbx_strand_id
1 'polypeptide(L)'
;MTSDAYATPLSTSVSFPTPFAPPFTKASTLLPTDLTYTTYSYDPSATITSDGQYGQSAYAALWKNYSFISSPPFTTTVSATPVAKAELVLPPALYNTPPDTGLKLPADFIWGVSSSAWQIEGALQLEGRGPSVLDIIGNQLAPAASKRSDANVANMHYFMYEQDIARLAAAGIPYYSFSLSWSRIVPFGVAGSPINTQGLDHYDDLINICLKYGVKPIITLNHVDAPTAVKEDLDSLPAHFLYYAKVVMTRYADRVPYWVTFNEPNIGVGTTFRKYQDLTSALIAHADVYDWYKNTLGGKGQVTLKFANNLAVPLDINNASHLNAASRYQDILLGIMSNPLFLGKQYPDAAINTADMMKPLTDDQLKHIHGKIDFWSFDPYTAQYASPLPQDTETTCASNSSDPLWPTCVTLSNVQANGWLMGQASNAYAYLAPQYVRQQLGYIWNTFRPSGILIAEYGFNPFLESNRTLHAQRYDLERTLYYQDFLTETLKAMHEDGVNVIGALAWSLADNNEFGSYGEQYGLQTVNRTDGVFTRTYKRSLFDYVDFFHRYVSS
;
A
#
# COMPACT_ATOMS: atom_id res chain seq x y z
N MET A 1 -5.74 16.95 38.91
CA MET A 1 -4.83 16.16 38.06
C MET A 1 -5.72 15.37 37.10
N THR A 2 -5.66 15.66 35.83
CA THR A 2 -6.40 14.91 34.80
C THR A 2 -5.69 13.57 34.67
N SER A 3 -6.39 12.47 34.95
CA SER A 3 -5.83 11.13 34.64
C SER A 3 -5.54 11.03 33.16
N ASP A 4 -4.35 10.53 32.81
CA ASP A 4 -3.99 10.27 31.44
C ASP A 4 -5.01 9.34 30.79
N ALA A 5 -5.36 9.61 29.53
CA ALA A 5 -6.17 8.69 28.76
C ALA A 5 -5.25 7.64 28.14
N TYR A 6 -5.57 6.38 28.34
CA TYR A 6 -4.91 5.28 27.65
C TYR A 6 -5.86 4.72 26.61
N ALA A 7 -5.33 4.31 25.46
CA ALA A 7 -5.86 3.11 24.88
C ALA A 7 -5.37 1.96 25.77
N THR A 8 -6.21 1.45 26.61
CA THR A 8 -5.91 0.24 27.36
C THR A 8 -6.17 -0.96 26.45
N PRO A 9 -5.31 -1.98 26.47
CA PRO A 9 -5.63 -3.26 25.86
C PRO A 9 -7.02 -3.73 26.34
N LEU A 10 -7.79 -4.30 25.42
CA LEU A 10 -9.06 -4.91 25.77
C LEU A 10 -8.82 -6.03 26.80
N SER A 11 -9.77 -6.25 27.70
CA SER A 11 -9.73 -7.38 28.66
C SER A 11 -9.67 -8.74 27.96
N THR A 12 -10.28 -8.82 26.77
CA THR A 12 -10.16 -9.92 25.81
C THR A 12 -9.88 -9.33 24.45
N SER A 13 -8.89 -9.86 23.72
CA SER A 13 -8.62 -9.45 22.34
C SER A 13 -9.87 -9.62 21.47
N VAL A 14 -9.99 -8.81 20.42
CA VAL A 14 -11.02 -9.02 19.41
C VAL A 14 -10.89 -10.44 18.88
N SER A 15 -11.96 -11.20 18.95
CA SER A 15 -12.06 -12.49 18.30
C SER A 15 -13.17 -12.40 17.23
N PHE A 16 -12.89 -12.96 16.08
CA PHE A 16 -13.92 -13.07 15.05
C PHE A 16 -14.82 -14.27 15.38
N PRO A 17 -16.14 -14.18 15.15
CA PRO A 17 -17.09 -15.26 15.45
C PRO A 17 -16.72 -16.59 14.78
N THR A 18 -16.07 -16.51 13.62
CA THR A 18 -15.53 -17.66 12.89
C THR A 18 -14.12 -17.30 12.43
N PRO A 19 -13.11 -18.14 12.71
CA PRO A 19 -11.77 -17.96 12.18
C PRO A 19 -11.76 -17.92 10.66
N PHE A 20 -10.88 -17.11 10.08
CA PHE A 20 -10.79 -16.96 8.61
C PHE A 20 -9.99 -18.08 7.94
N ALA A 21 -9.32 -18.94 8.71
CA ALA A 21 -8.64 -20.13 8.24
C ALA A 21 -8.52 -21.16 9.39
N PRO A 22 -8.11 -22.41 9.13
CA PRO A 22 -7.72 -23.33 10.18
C PRO A 22 -6.59 -22.74 11.05
N PRO A 23 -6.55 -23.06 12.36
CA PRO A 23 -5.48 -22.61 13.22
C PRO A 23 -4.13 -23.16 12.76
N PHE A 24 -3.05 -22.46 13.09
CA PHE A 24 -1.68 -22.79 12.66
C PHE A 24 -1.32 -24.27 12.92
N THR A 25 -1.73 -24.83 14.04
CA THR A 25 -1.45 -26.24 14.39
C THR A 25 -2.02 -27.25 13.37
N LYS A 26 -3.09 -26.87 12.66
CA LYS A 26 -3.66 -27.64 11.55
C LYS A 26 -3.04 -27.22 10.22
N ALA A 27 -3.00 -25.93 9.96
CA ALA A 27 -2.56 -25.36 8.70
C ALA A 27 -1.07 -25.68 8.41
N SER A 28 -0.22 -25.78 9.44
CA SER A 28 1.20 -26.11 9.30
C SER A 28 1.47 -27.45 8.62
N THR A 29 0.52 -28.37 8.66
CA THR A 29 0.65 -29.66 7.95
C THR A 29 0.60 -29.52 6.42
N LEU A 30 0.18 -28.38 5.91
CA LEU A 30 0.16 -28.05 4.47
C LEU A 30 1.49 -27.48 3.96
N LEU A 31 2.41 -27.15 4.88
CA LEU A 31 3.73 -26.67 4.53
C LEU A 31 4.64 -27.84 4.16
N PRO A 32 5.64 -27.62 3.29
CA PRO A 32 6.68 -28.62 3.02
C PRO A 32 7.35 -29.09 4.31
N THR A 33 7.63 -30.38 4.42
CA THR A 33 8.25 -30.99 5.61
C THR A 33 9.74 -30.67 5.74
N ASP A 34 10.37 -30.19 4.68
CA ASP A 34 11.77 -29.82 4.59
C ASP A 34 12.03 -28.32 4.81
N LEU A 35 11.01 -27.57 5.26
CA LEU A 35 11.18 -26.16 5.61
C LEU A 35 12.23 -26.01 6.72
N THR A 36 13.19 -25.15 6.47
CA THR A 36 14.22 -24.78 7.45
C THR A 36 13.85 -23.44 8.08
N TYR A 37 13.78 -23.41 9.42
CA TYR A 37 13.61 -22.20 10.21
C TYR A 37 14.95 -21.85 10.85
N THR A 38 15.31 -20.57 10.81
CA THR A 38 16.57 -20.07 11.35
C THR A 38 16.47 -18.64 11.84
N THR A 39 17.52 -18.16 12.46
CA THR A 39 17.74 -16.76 12.79
C THR A 39 19.06 -16.30 12.20
N TYR A 40 19.12 -15.05 11.77
CA TYR A 40 20.35 -14.44 11.30
C TYR A 40 20.66 -13.20 12.13
N SER A 41 21.94 -12.86 12.23
CA SER A 41 22.40 -11.63 12.85
C SER A 41 23.32 -10.89 11.89
N TYR A 42 23.05 -9.63 11.65
CA TYR A 42 23.95 -8.81 10.84
C TYR A 42 25.28 -8.59 11.57
N ASP A 43 26.35 -9.03 10.95
CA ASP A 43 27.72 -8.80 11.41
C ASP A 43 28.57 -8.26 10.24
N PRO A 44 28.90 -6.96 10.23
CA PRO A 44 29.70 -6.37 9.16
C PRO A 44 31.15 -6.88 9.15
N SER A 45 31.63 -7.50 10.23
CA SER A 45 32.96 -8.09 10.33
C SER A 45 33.02 -9.57 9.94
N ALA A 46 31.84 -10.19 9.64
CA ALA A 46 31.79 -11.60 9.30
C ALA A 46 32.62 -11.90 8.05
N THR A 47 33.61 -12.76 8.21
CA THR A 47 34.38 -13.31 7.09
C THR A 47 33.52 -14.35 6.38
N ILE A 48 33.50 -14.31 5.04
CA ILE A 48 32.78 -15.29 4.24
C ILE A 48 33.47 -16.65 4.45
N THR A 49 32.84 -17.51 5.24
CA THR A 49 33.23 -18.89 5.45
C THR A 49 32.24 -19.80 4.73
N SER A 50 32.66 -21.01 4.37
CA SER A 50 31.79 -21.97 3.69
C SER A 50 30.87 -22.68 4.71
N ASP A 51 29.90 -21.94 5.24
CA ASP A 51 28.87 -22.44 6.16
C ASP A 51 27.56 -22.85 5.46
N GLY A 52 27.60 -22.99 4.11
CA GLY A 52 26.51 -23.45 3.27
C GLY A 52 25.83 -22.33 2.47
N GLN A 53 24.98 -22.73 1.52
CA GLN A 53 24.29 -21.82 0.58
C GLN A 53 23.47 -20.73 1.27
N TYR A 54 22.91 -21.04 2.42
CA TYR A 54 22.05 -20.15 3.21
C TYR A 54 22.57 -19.96 4.64
N GLY A 55 23.88 -20.11 4.85
CA GLY A 55 24.52 -19.93 6.15
C GLY A 55 24.64 -18.45 6.55
N GLN A 56 25.16 -18.21 7.76
CA GLN A 56 25.34 -16.86 8.32
C GLN A 56 26.24 -15.98 7.43
N SER A 57 27.30 -16.54 6.83
CA SER A 57 28.18 -15.79 5.93
C SER A 57 27.52 -15.47 4.58
N ALA A 58 26.65 -16.34 4.06
CA ALA A 58 25.84 -16.05 2.88
C ALA A 58 24.83 -14.93 3.18
N TYR A 59 24.21 -14.91 4.36
CA TYR A 59 23.36 -13.82 4.80
C TYR A 59 24.13 -12.48 4.92
N ALA A 60 25.30 -12.47 5.52
CA ALA A 60 26.14 -11.26 5.62
C ALA A 60 26.52 -10.74 4.23
N ALA A 61 26.74 -11.64 3.25
CA ALA A 61 27.04 -11.25 1.87
C ALA A 61 25.89 -10.53 1.16
N LEU A 62 24.63 -10.77 1.53
CA LEU A 62 23.48 -10.03 0.99
C LEU A 62 23.60 -8.53 1.21
N TRP A 63 24.17 -8.13 2.34
CA TRP A 63 24.31 -6.73 2.75
C TRP A 63 25.63 -6.06 2.34
N LYS A 64 26.56 -6.78 1.72
CA LYS A 64 27.93 -6.32 1.44
C LYS A 64 28.01 -5.00 0.66
N ASN A 65 27.04 -4.76 -0.23
CA ASN A 65 27.04 -3.57 -1.10
C ASN A 65 26.09 -2.47 -0.60
N TYR A 66 25.58 -2.61 0.62
CA TYR A 66 24.62 -1.66 1.20
C TYR A 66 25.30 -0.81 2.27
N SER A 67 25.00 0.47 2.27
CA SER A 67 25.42 1.40 3.31
C SER A 67 24.23 2.24 3.75
N PHE A 68 24.12 2.44 5.05
CA PHE A 68 23.08 3.26 5.65
C PHE A 68 23.67 4.53 6.23
N ILE A 69 22.87 5.61 6.26
CA ILE A 69 23.28 6.92 6.76
C ILE A 69 23.37 6.89 8.29
N SER A 70 22.44 6.16 8.93
CA SER A 70 22.30 6.11 10.38
C SER A 70 22.05 4.69 10.88
N SER A 71 22.41 4.46 12.15
CA SER A 71 22.00 3.25 12.85
C SER A 71 20.59 3.43 13.44
N PRO A 72 19.78 2.35 13.55
CA PRO A 72 18.51 2.41 14.26
C PRO A 72 18.73 2.86 15.71
N PRO A 73 17.93 3.83 16.21
CA PRO A 73 18.04 4.28 17.60
C PRO A 73 17.48 3.27 18.62
N PHE A 74 16.65 2.34 18.16
CA PHE A 74 16.11 1.26 18.98
C PHE A 74 16.55 -0.10 18.43
N THR A 75 16.76 -1.04 19.34
CA THR A 75 17.13 -2.44 19.03
C THR A 75 16.24 -3.45 19.77
N THR A 76 15.27 -2.97 20.52
CA THR A 76 14.30 -3.78 21.26
C THR A 76 12.93 -3.10 21.20
N THR A 77 11.86 -3.88 21.35
CA THR A 77 10.49 -3.38 21.40
C THR A 77 10.32 -2.34 22.51
N VAL A 78 9.68 -1.24 22.17
CA VAL A 78 9.35 -0.13 23.06
C VAL A 78 7.90 -0.29 23.51
N SER A 79 7.68 -0.35 24.82
CA SER A 79 6.33 -0.42 25.39
C SER A 79 5.52 0.83 25.06
N ALA A 80 4.21 0.64 24.85
CA ALA A 80 3.29 1.74 24.66
C ALA A 80 3.29 2.69 25.86
N THR A 81 3.35 3.98 25.59
CA THR A 81 3.16 5.02 26.60
C THR A 81 1.71 5.50 26.58
N PRO A 82 1.17 5.99 27.71
CA PRO A 82 -0.16 6.54 27.77
C PRO A 82 -0.36 7.67 26.76
N VAL A 83 -1.51 7.66 26.09
CA VAL A 83 -1.96 8.83 25.32
C VAL A 83 -2.59 9.81 26.29
N ALA A 84 -2.01 10.99 26.45
CA ALA A 84 -2.54 12.01 27.35
C ALA A 84 -3.89 12.53 26.84
N LYS A 85 -4.85 12.76 27.77
CA LYS A 85 -6.16 13.34 27.39
C LYS A 85 -6.03 14.64 26.61
N ALA A 86 -5.01 15.45 26.89
CA ALA A 86 -4.73 16.68 26.17
C ALA A 86 -4.42 16.48 24.68
N GLU A 87 -3.91 15.30 24.31
CA GLU A 87 -3.68 14.96 22.90
C GLU A 87 -4.97 14.64 22.14
N LEU A 88 -6.01 14.20 22.86
CA LEU A 88 -7.33 13.86 22.33
C LEU A 88 -8.34 15.02 22.40
N VAL A 89 -7.90 16.21 22.82
CA VAL A 89 -8.74 17.41 22.78
C VAL A 89 -8.98 17.79 21.31
N LEU A 90 -10.26 17.87 20.96
CA LEU A 90 -10.67 18.20 19.59
C LEU A 90 -10.14 19.59 19.17
N PRO A 91 -9.71 19.73 17.91
CA PRO A 91 -9.36 21.03 17.36
C PRO A 91 -10.60 21.94 17.31
N PRO A 92 -10.42 23.27 17.14
CA PRO A 92 -11.54 24.18 16.94
C PRO A 92 -12.41 23.72 15.77
N ALA A 93 -13.73 23.78 15.93
CA ALA A 93 -14.68 23.37 14.90
C ALA A 93 -14.43 24.09 13.58
N LEU A 94 -14.62 23.37 12.47
CA LEU A 94 -14.66 23.98 11.13
C LEU A 94 -15.99 24.68 10.91
N TYR A 95 -15.97 25.83 10.26
CA TYR A 95 -17.18 26.47 9.74
C TYR A 95 -17.74 25.69 8.54
N ASN A 96 -16.89 25.12 7.71
CA ASN A 96 -17.28 24.24 6.62
C ASN A 96 -17.33 22.81 7.14
N THR A 97 -18.49 22.36 7.56
CA THR A 97 -18.75 20.94 7.81
C THR A 97 -19.23 20.29 6.52
N PRO A 98 -18.96 19.00 6.31
CA PRO A 98 -19.58 18.27 5.21
C PRO A 98 -21.10 18.47 5.25
N PRO A 99 -21.77 18.66 4.09
CA PRO A 99 -23.20 18.88 4.06
C PRO A 99 -23.94 17.70 4.70
N ASP A 100 -24.94 17.98 5.50
CA ASP A 100 -25.87 16.94 5.96
C ASP A 100 -26.74 16.51 4.77
N THR A 101 -26.32 15.45 4.12
CA THR A 101 -27.00 14.91 2.95
C THR A 101 -28.11 13.90 3.31
N GLY A 102 -28.21 13.52 4.59
CA GLY A 102 -29.04 12.38 5.01
C GLY A 102 -28.53 11.02 4.53
N LEU A 103 -27.45 10.98 3.75
CA LEU A 103 -26.85 9.75 3.24
C LEU A 103 -26.03 9.05 4.32
N LYS A 104 -25.93 7.74 4.27
CA LYS A 104 -25.17 6.93 5.25
C LYS A 104 -24.27 5.91 4.56
N LEU A 105 -23.14 5.62 5.18
CA LEU A 105 -22.30 4.47 4.88
C LEU A 105 -22.86 3.21 5.58
N PRO A 106 -22.67 2.02 5.02
CA PRO A 106 -23.02 0.78 5.68
C PRO A 106 -22.36 0.63 7.07
N ALA A 107 -23.00 -0.10 7.98
CA ALA A 107 -22.47 -0.32 9.33
C ALA A 107 -21.15 -1.12 9.34
N ASP A 108 -20.93 -1.94 8.32
CA ASP A 108 -19.73 -2.74 8.11
C ASP A 108 -18.70 -2.08 7.18
N PHE A 109 -18.87 -0.78 6.88
CA PHE A 109 -17.92 -0.02 6.04
C PHE A 109 -16.52 -0.05 6.65
N ILE A 110 -15.53 -0.48 5.86
CA ILE A 110 -14.14 -0.61 6.28
C ILE A 110 -13.49 0.77 6.25
N TRP A 111 -13.10 1.29 7.41
CA TRP A 111 -12.38 2.56 7.47
C TRP A 111 -11.23 2.53 8.46
N GLY A 112 -10.20 3.27 8.18
CA GLY A 112 -8.99 3.28 9.01
C GLY A 112 -7.82 3.93 8.31
N VAL A 113 -6.63 3.45 8.61
CA VAL A 113 -5.38 3.99 8.05
C VAL A 113 -4.54 2.90 7.43
N SER A 114 -3.63 3.30 6.53
CA SER A 114 -2.67 2.41 5.89
C SER A 114 -1.22 2.84 6.12
N SER A 115 -0.31 1.89 5.94
CA SER A 115 1.14 2.10 5.94
C SER A 115 1.84 0.96 5.19
N SER A 116 3.14 1.11 4.92
CA SER A 116 3.97 0.05 4.35
C SER A 116 5.21 -0.22 5.19
N ALA A 117 5.67 -1.47 5.20
CA ALA A 117 6.79 -1.91 6.02
C ALA A 117 8.05 -1.08 5.78
N TRP A 118 8.48 -0.95 4.52
CA TRP A 118 9.71 -0.23 4.19
C TRP A 118 9.68 1.24 4.60
N GLN A 119 8.52 1.88 4.50
CA GLN A 119 8.37 3.31 4.77
C GLN A 119 8.33 3.65 6.26
N ILE A 120 7.95 2.69 7.14
CA ILE A 120 7.76 3.01 8.57
C ILE A 120 8.59 2.19 9.54
N GLU A 121 8.97 0.95 9.19
CA GLU A 121 9.57 0.02 10.15
C GLU A 121 10.93 0.48 10.67
N GLY A 122 11.84 0.88 9.77
CA GLY A 122 13.25 1.01 10.12
C GLY A 122 13.92 -0.34 10.36
N ALA A 123 15.06 -0.34 11.06
CA ALA A 123 15.74 -1.56 11.50
C ALA A 123 16.04 -2.56 10.35
N LEU A 124 16.48 -2.04 9.19
CA LEU A 124 16.57 -2.83 7.96
C LEU A 124 17.55 -4.00 8.06
N GLN A 125 18.61 -3.88 8.87
CA GLN A 125 19.60 -4.93 9.06
C GLN A 125 19.41 -5.74 10.33
N LEU A 126 18.43 -5.39 11.16
CA LEU A 126 18.22 -6.08 12.43
C LEU A 126 17.33 -7.30 12.27
N GLU A 127 17.51 -8.25 13.18
CA GLU A 127 16.68 -9.45 13.32
C GLU A 127 16.53 -10.25 12.02
N GLY A 128 17.63 -10.37 11.28
CA GLY A 128 17.73 -11.30 10.15
C GLY A 128 17.01 -10.90 8.87
N ARG A 129 16.58 -9.62 8.72
CA ARG A 129 16.00 -9.15 7.47
C ARG A 129 17.04 -9.18 6.33
N GLY A 130 16.65 -9.69 5.15
CA GLY A 130 17.41 -9.54 3.92
C GLY A 130 17.11 -8.24 3.19
N PRO A 131 17.94 -7.85 2.19
CA PRO A 131 17.71 -6.64 1.42
C PRO A 131 16.54 -6.75 0.45
N SER A 132 15.82 -5.66 0.28
CA SER A 132 14.76 -5.48 -0.71
C SER A 132 15.18 -4.56 -1.86
N VAL A 133 14.41 -4.54 -2.93
CA VAL A 133 14.65 -3.63 -4.07
C VAL A 133 14.61 -2.17 -3.65
N LEU A 134 13.77 -1.80 -2.67
CA LEU A 134 13.68 -0.42 -2.17
C LEU A 134 14.91 0.00 -1.35
N ASP A 135 15.64 -0.93 -0.75
CA ASP A 135 16.90 -0.59 -0.07
C ASP A 135 17.96 -0.09 -1.07
N ILE A 136 17.86 -0.50 -2.35
CA ILE A 136 18.73 -0.03 -3.42
C ILE A 136 18.21 1.29 -4.01
N ILE A 137 16.94 1.30 -4.43
CA ILE A 137 16.40 2.37 -5.28
C ILE A 137 15.59 3.41 -4.51
N GLY A 138 15.13 3.12 -3.28
CA GLY A 138 14.25 4.01 -2.53
C GLY A 138 14.81 5.43 -2.39
N ASN A 139 16.10 5.55 -2.06
CA ASN A 139 16.77 6.85 -1.99
C ASN A 139 16.96 7.54 -3.36
N GLN A 140 16.78 6.81 -4.47
CA GLN A 140 16.85 7.37 -5.83
C GLN A 140 15.51 7.91 -6.29
N LEU A 141 14.41 7.47 -5.66
CA LEU A 141 13.05 7.91 -5.97
C LEU A 141 12.71 9.25 -5.32
N ALA A 142 13.47 9.65 -4.29
CA ALA A 142 13.28 10.93 -3.63
C ALA A 142 13.46 12.11 -4.61
N PRO A 143 12.64 13.16 -4.52
CA PRO A 143 12.84 14.38 -5.28
C PRO A 143 14.28 14.93 -5.08
N ALA A 144 14.90 15.41 -6.15
CA ALA A 144 16.30 15.86 -6.11
C ALA A 144 16.56 17.01 -5.10
N ALA A 145 15.52 17.77 -4.76
CA ALA A 145 15.57 18.85 -3.77
C ALA A 145 15.36 18.38 -2.32
N SER A 146 14.93 17.13 -2.11
CA SER A 146 14.65 16.62 -0.78
C SER A 146 15.93 16.17 -0.07
N LYS A 147 15.99 16.40 1.24
CA LYS A 147 17.04 15.79 2.07
C LYS A 147 16.81 14.28 2.04
N ARG A 148 17.80 13.52 1.62
CA ARG A 148 17.77 12.06 1.65
C ARG A 148 17.44 11.60 3.06
N SER A 149 16.43 10.77 3.19
CA SER A 149 16.06 10.11 4.44
C SER A 149 16.67 8.72 4.50
N ASP A 150 16.75 8.19 5.71
CA ASP A 150 17.30 6.86 5.96
C ASP A 150 16.16 5.90 6.31
N ALA A 151 15.85 4.97 5.40
CA ALA A 151 14.85 3.95 5.65
C ALA A 151 15.24 3.00 6.80
N ASN A 152 16.52 2.95 7.19
CA ASN A 152 16.97 2.21 8.37
C ASN A 152 16.44 2.80 9.70
N VAL A 153 16.03 4.06 9.65
CA VAL A 153 15.37 4.77 10.77
C VAL A 153 13.86 4.83 10.56
N ALA A 154 13.41 5.39 9.44
CA ALA A 154 11.98 5.58 9.11
C ALA A 154 11.18 6.14 10.30
N ASN A 155 10.21 5.39 10.80
CA ASN A 155 9.44 5.73 12.01
C ASN A 155 9.80 4.85 13.22
N MET A 156 10.76 3.95 13.07
CA MET A 156 11.06 2.90 14.06
C MET A 156 9.83 2.06 14.45
N HIS A 157 8.86 1.95 13.54
CA HIS A 157 7.62 1.20 13.80
C HIS A 157 7.91 -0.26 14.17
N TYR A 158 8.98 -0.85 13.63
CA TYR A 158 9.40 -2.22 13.95
C TYR A 158 9.52 -2.47 15.45
N PHE A 159 9.93 -1.47 16.23
CA PHE A 159 10.04 -1.56 17.68
C PHE A 159 8.97 -0.75 18.44
N MET A 160 8.24 0.14 17.74
CA MET A 160 7.24 1.02 18.34
C MET A 160 5.79 0.67 17.91
N TYR A 161 5.58 -0.48 17.29
CA TYR A 161 4.27 -0.88 16.79
C TYR A 161 3.18 -0.90 17.85
N GLU A 162 3.48 -1.35 19.09
CA GLU A 162 2.49 -1.33 20.17
C GLU A 162 2.04 0.10 20.48
N GLN A 163 2.98 1.06 20.51
CA GLN A 163 2.67 2.47 20.71
C GLN A 163 1.79 3.02 19.58
N ASP A 164 2.12 2.70 18.33
CA ASP A 164 1.39 3.19 17.17
C ASP A 164 -0.04 2.61 17.15
N ILE A 165 -0.20 1.33 17.45
CA ILE A 165 -1.52 0.67 17.54
C ILE A 165 -2.35 1.23 18.70
N ALA A 166 -1.73 1.43 19.89
CA ALA A 166 -2.40 2.04 21.04
C ALA A 166 -2.92 3.45 20.69
N ARG A 167 -2.18 4.23 19.91
CA ARG A 167 -2.60 5.55 19.44
C ARG A 167 -3.76 5.49 18.45
N LEU A 168 -3.78 4.51 17.53
CA LEU A 168 -4.93 4.28 16.65
C LEU A 168 -6.18 3.96 17.46
N ALA A 169 -6.08 3.04 18.41
CA ALA A 169 -7.18 2.67 19.28
C ALA A 169 -7.69 3.84 20.14
N ALA A 170 -6.78 4.67 20.69
CA ALA A 170 -7.13 5.88 21.44
C ALA A 170 -7.92 6.88 20.59
N ALA A 171 -7.62 6.97 19.29
CA ALA A 171 -8.35 7.82 18.34
C ALA A 171 -9.63 7.17 17.80
N GLY A 172 -9.91 5.90 18.13
CA GLY A 172 -11.11 5.18 17.67
C GLY A 172 -11.01 4.62 16.25
N ILE A 173 -9.82 4.46 15.69
CA ILE A 173 -9.59 3.89 14.36
C ILE A 173 -9.79 2.36 14.40
N PRO A 174 -10.74 1.77 13.63
CA PRO A 174 -11.10 0.36 13.72
C PRO A 174 -10.26 -0.58 12.84
N TYR A 175 -9.64 -0.07 11.77
CA TYR A 175 -8.83 -0.89 10.86
C TYR A 175 -7.44 -0.30 10.64
N TYR A 176 -6.46 -1.17 10.53
CA TYR A 176 -5.10 -0.84 10.16
C TYR A 176 -4.62 -1.75 9.03
N SER A 177 -4.32 -1.14 7.88
CA SER A 177 -3.73 -1.81 6.73
C SER A 177 -2.22 -1.61 6.76
N PHE A 178 -1.46 -2.71 6.74
CA PHE A 178 -0.01 -2.66 6.73
C PHE A 178 0.58 -3.78 5.87
N SER A 179 1.79 -3.59 5.38
CA SER A 179 2.49 -4.63 4.65
C SER A 179 3.44 -5.40 5.55
N LEU A 180 3.74 -6.62 5.15
CA LEU A 180 4.82 -7.42 5.71
C LEU A 180 6.05 -7.26 4.82
N SER A 181 7.23 -7.10 5.40
CA SER A 181 8.47 -7.16 4.64
C SER A 181 8.77 -8.61 4.28
N TRP A 182 8.60 -8.97 3.01
CA TRP A 182 8.91 -10.32 2.51
C TRP A 182 10.35 -10.72 2.86
N SER A 183 11.31 -9.83 2.66
CA SER A 183 12.72 -10.08 2.96
C SER A 183 13.04 -10.22 4.45
N ARG A 184 12.13 -9.79 5.34
CA ARG A 184 12.29 -10.03 6.79
C ARG A 184 11.90 -11.45 7.17
N ILE A 185 10.95 -12.04 6.46
CA ILE A 185 10.48 -13.41 6.69
C ILE A 185 11.30 -14.42 5.90
N VAL A 186 11.61 -14.10 4.64
CA VAL A 186 12.44 -14.93 3.75
C VAL A 186 13.65 -14.10 3.29
N PRO A 187 14.74 -14.05 4.05
CA PRO A 187 15.86 -13.12 3.79
C PRO A 187 16.50 -13.26 2.41
N PHE A 188 16.56 -14.48 1.87
CA PHE A 188 17.06 -14.75 0.54
C PHE A 188 15.99 -14.60 -0.56
N GLY A 189 14.72 -14.46 -0.20
CA GLY A 189 13.61 -14.19 -1.11
C GLY A 189 13.13 -15.36 -1.96
N VAL A 190 13.89 -16.42 -2.10
CA VAL A 190 13.63 -17.50 -3.05
C VAL A 190 12.98 -18.72 -2.38
N ALA A 191 12.18 -19.46 -3.14
CA ALA A 191 11.55 -20.68 -2.66
C ALA A 191 12.60 -21.72 -2.21
N GLY A 192 12.33 -22.39 -1.08
CA GLY A 192 13.23 -23.37 -0.48
C GLY A 192 14.35 -22.76 0.38
N SER A 193 14.51 -21.44 0.40
CA SER A 193 15.45 -20.81 1.33
C SER A 193 14.88 -20.77 2.75
N PRO A 194 15.74 -20.67 3.79
CA PRO A 194 15.30 -20.70 5.17
C PRO A 194 14.36 -19.55 5.54
N ILE A 195 13.44 -19.83 6.44
CA ILE A 195 12.49 -18.88 7.02
C ILE A 195 13.13 -18.26 8.27
N ASN A 196 13.12 -16.94 8.34
CA ASN A 196 13.58 -16.21 9.52
C ASN A 196 12.49 -16.19 10.60
N THR A 197 12.75 -16.91 11.68
CA THR A 197 11.80 -17.06 12.81
C THR A 197 11.50 -15.72 13.47
N GLN A 198 12.50 -14.85 13.64
CA GLN A 198 12.32 -13.54 14.29
C GLN A 198 11.35 -12.66 13.50
N GLY A 199 11.46 -12.64 12.17
CA GLY A 199 10.52 -11.90 11.32
C GLY A 199 9.09 -12.44 11.39
N LEU A 200 8.93 -13.78 11.43
CA LEU A 200 7.61 -14.39 11.63
C LEU A 200 7.00 -14.04 12.98
N ASP A 201 7.78 -14.17 14.07
CA ASP A 201 7.29 -13.92 15.43
C ASP A 201 6.95 -12.44 15.62
N HIS A 202 7.72 -11.53 15.03
CA HIS A 202 7.41 -10.09 15.05
C HIS A 202 6.03 -9.77 14.46
N TYR A 203 5.72 -10.27 13.27
CA TYR A 203 4.41 -9.99 12.65
C TYR A 203 3.26 -10.75 13.32
N ASP A 204 3.54 -11.91 13.91
CA ASP A 204 2.56 -12.59 14.76
C ASP A 204 2.18 -11.73 15.96
N ASP A 205 3.17 -11.10 16.60
CA ASP A 205 2.94 -10.19 17.74
C ASP A 205 2.25 -8.90 17.29
N LEU A 206 2.66 -8.28 16.19
CA LEU A 206 1.98 -7.09 15.65
C LEU A 206 0.48 -7.35 15.40
N ILE A 207 0.13 -8.49 14.78
CA ILE A 207 -1.27 -8.86 14.54
C ILE A 207 -2.02 -9.05 15.86
N ASN A 208 -1.40 -9.75 16.83
CA ASN A 208 -1.99 -9.96 18.14
C ASN A 208 -2.20 -8.64 18.90
N ILE A 209 -1.25 -7.71 18.81
CA ILE A 209 -1.36 -6.37 19.40
C ILE A 209 -2.50 -5.58 18.76
N CYS A 210 -2.65 -5.63 17.42
CA CYS A 210 -3.81 -5.02 16.76
C CYS A 210 -5.12 -5.51 17.40
N LEU A 211 -5.30 -6.82 17.50
CA LEU A 211 -6.52 -7.42 18.05
C LEU A 211 -6.70 -7.13 19.54
N LYS A 212 -5.61 -7.09 20.29
CA LYS A 212 -5.60 -6.73 21.73
C LYS A 212 -6.08 -5.30 21.98
N TYR A 213 -5.83 -4.39 21.05
CA TYR A 213 -6.29 -3.01 21.12
C TYR A 213 -7.60 -2.74 20.36
N GLY A 214 -8.24 -3.76 19.79
CA GLY A 214 -9.50 -3.63 19.08
C GLY A 214 -9.37 -3.17 17.63
N VAL A 215 -8.16 -3.13 17.10
CA VAL A 215 -7.87 -2.72 15.71
C VAL A 215 -7.81 -3.98 14.83
N LYS A 216 -8.54 -4.00 13.72
CA LYS A 216 -8.60 -5.13 12.79
C LYS A 216 -7.50 -5.00 11.73
N PRO A 217 -6.68 -6.05 11.50
CA PRO A 217 -5.61 -6.00 10.51
C PRO A 217 -6.12 -6.22 9.08
N ILE A 218 -5.54 -5.50 8.12
CA ILE A 218 -5.58 -5.78 6.68
C ILE A 218 -4.13 -5.94 6.24
N ILE A 219 -3.77 -7.06 5.63
CA ILE A 219 -2.36 -7.37 5.38
C ILE A 219 -2.02 -7.37 3.89
N THR A 220 -1.00 -6.58 3.55
CA THR A 220 -0.36 -6.59 2.22
C THR A 220 0.88 -7.46 2.25
N LEU A 221 0.96 -8.45 1.35
CA LEU A 221 2.10 -9.38 1.29
C LEU A 221 3.35 -8.76 0.69
N ASN A 222 3.20 -7.89 -0.31
CA ASN A 222 4.32 -7.18 -0.92
C ASN A 222 3.93 -5.74 -1.28
N HIS A 223 4.65 -4.78 -0.73
CA HIS A 223 4.44 -3.35 -0.99
C HIS A 223 5.66 -2.74 -1.70
N VAL A 224 5.88 -3.17 -2.97
CA VAL A 224 6.99 -2.73 -3.84
C VAL A 224 8.39 -3.12 -3.31
N ASP A 225 8.48 -3.73 -2.14
CA ASP A 225 9.70 -4.05 -1.40
C ASP A 225 10.13 -5.53 -1.52
N ALA A 226 9.91 -6.14 -2.69
CA ALA A 226 10.34 -7.51 -2.94
C ALA A 226 11.84 -7.72 -2.64
N PRO A 227 12.26 -8.91 -2.15
CA PRO A 227 13.68 -9.23 -1.98
C PRO A 227 14.46 -9.05 -3.28
N THR A 228 15.70 -8.57 -3.19
CA THR A 228 16.52 -8.29 -4.38
C THR A 228 16.71 -9.50 -5.29
N ALA A 229 16.87 -10.69 -4.71
CA ALA A 229 17.02 -11.92 -5.48
C ALA A 229 15.80 -12.24 -6.36
N VAL A 230 14.60 -11.83 -5.96
CA VAL A 230 13.37 -12.04 -6.74
C VAL A 230 13.40 -11.18 -8.02
N LYS A 231 13.95 -9.96 -7.96
CA LYS A 231 14.09 -9.09 -9.14
C LYS A 231 15.04 -9.70 -10.18
N GLU A 232 16.00 -10.50 -9.76
CA GLU A 232 16.95 -11.17 -10.67
C GLU A 232 16.30 -12.38 -11.38
N ASP A 233 15.25 -12.98 -10.80
CA ASP A 233 14.54 -14.14 -11.35
C ASP A 233 13.02 -13.98 -11.31
N LEU A 234 12.49 -13.06 -12.14
CA LEU A 234 11.05 -12.78 -12.23
C LEU A 234 10.25 -13.86 -12.97
N ASP A 235 10.91 -14.74 -13.69
CA ASP A 235 10.26 -15.91 -14.31
C ASP A 235 9.81 -16.90 -13.23
N SER A 236 10.57 -17.02 -12.14
CA SER A 236 10.23 -17.84 -10.97
C SER A 236 9.43 -17.10 -9.90
N LEU A 237 9.04 -15.83 -10.12
CA LEU A 237 8.24 -15.04 -9.17
C LEU A 237 7.01 -15.79 -8.64
N PRO A 238 6.21 -16.50 -9.46
CA PRO A 238 5.05 -17.24 -8.93
C PRO A 238 5.44 -18.26 -7.86
N ALA A 239 6.51 -19.03 -8.09
CA ALA A 239 6.98 -20.03 -7.13
C ALA A 239 7.53 -19.38 -5.85
N HIS A 240 8.33 -18.32 -5.99
CA HIS A 240 8.91 -17.61 -4.84
C HIS A 240 7.83 -16.94 -3.99
N PHE A 241 6.89 -16.26 -4.63
CA PHE A 241 5.81 -15.57 -3.93
C PHE A 241 4.83 -16.54 -3.26
N LEU A 242 4.47 -17.63 -3.94
CA LEU A 242 3.61 -18.67 -3.37
C LEU A 242 4.29 -19.35 -2.15
N TYR A 243 5.61 -19.59 -2.20
CA TYR A 243 6.36 -20.12 -1.07
C TYR A 243 6.26 -19.20 0.16
N TYR A 244 6.54 -17.92 -0.02
CA TYR A 244 6.41 -16.89 1.02
C TYR A 244 4.96 -16.80 1.56
N ALA A 245 3.99 -16.69 0.65
CA ALA A 245 2.59 -16.57 1.00
C ALA A 245 2.06 -17.77 1.79
N LYS A 246 2.49 -18.99 1.44
CA LYS A 246 2.15 -20.21 2.19
C LYS A 246 2.60 -20.13 3.64
N VAL A 247 3.84 -19.72 3.88
CA VAL A 247 4.39 -19.57 5.24
C VAL A 247 3.58 -18.56 6.04
N VAL A 248 3.38 -17.38 5.47
CA VAL A 248 2.68 -16.25 6.09
C VAL A 248 1.21 -16.56 6.38
N MET A 249 0.47 -17.02 5.36
CA MET A 249 -0.95 -17.27 5.49
C MET A 249 -1.23 -18.49 6.38
N THR A 250 -0.38 -19.51 6.37
CA THR A 250 -0.51 -20.63 7.32
C THR A 250 -0.39 -20.16 8.77
N ARG A 251 0.46 -19.17 9.03
CA ARG A 251 0.72 -18.66 10.39
C ARG A 251 -0.37 -17.71 10.88
N TYR A 252 -0.94 -16.84 10.02
CA TYR A 252 -1.75 -15.71 10.45
C TYR A 252 -3.19 -15.71 9.96
N ALA A 253 -3.54 -16.54 8.96
CA ALA A 253 -4.81 -16.39 8.24
C ALA A 253 -6.05 -16.67 9.09
N ASP A 254 -5.92 -17.34 10.22
CA ASP A 254 -7.03 -17.54 11.16
C ASP A 254 -7.55 -16.22 11.75
N ARG A 255 -6.71 -15.17 11.80
CA ARG A 255 -6.97 -13.86 12.42
C ARG A 255 -7.06 -12.69 11.44
N VAL A 256 -6.83 -12.93 10.15
CA VAL A 256 -6.73 -11.86 9.13
C VAL A 256 -7.89 -11.94 8.14
N PRO A 257 -8.80 -10.94 8.15
CA PRO A 257 -9.97 -10.95 7.28
C PRO A 257 -9.68 -10.56 5.82
N TYR A 258 -8.66 -9.74 5.58
CA TYR A 258 -8.37 -9.17 4.26
C TYR A 258 -6.89 -9.26 3.91
N TRP A 259 -6.61 -9.75 2.71
CA TRP A 259 -5.27 -9.93 2.18
C TRP A 259 -5.10 -9.17 0.87
N VAL A 260 -4.04 -8.40 0.75
CA VAL A 260 -3.58 -7.79 -0.49
C VAL A 260 -2.30 -8.50 -0.91
N THR A 261 -2.26 -9.08 -2.11
CA THR A 261 -1.07 -9.79 -2.57
C THR A 261 0.04 -8.83 -2.96
N PHE A 262 -0.24 -7.92 -3.87
CA PHE A 262 0.70 -6.90 -4.35
C PHE A 262 0.09 -5.51 -4.22
N ASN A 263 0.90 -4.55 -3.77
CA ASN A 263 0.61 -3.13 -3.86
C ASN A 263 1.12 -2.58 -5.19
N GLU A 264 0.24 -1.93 -5.94
CA GLU A 264 0.53 -1.14 -7.15
C GLU A 264 1.46 -1.82 -8.18
N PRO A 265 1.29 -3.13 -8.48
CA PRO A 265 2.16 -3.78 -9.44
C PRO A 265 2.09 -3.15 -10.83
N ASN A 266 0.95 -2.52 -11.18
CA ASN A 266 0.71 -1.87 -12.46
C ASN A 266 1.62 -0.66 -12.74
N ILE A 267 2.25 -0.08 -11.70
CA ILE A 267 3.29 0.96 -11.83
C ILE A 267 4.67 0.47 -11.38
N GLY A 268 4.81 -0.81 -11.04
CA GLY A 268 6.03 -1.40 -10.48
C GLY A 268 7.16 -1.64 -11.50
N VAL A 269 6.97 -1.30 -12.78
CA VAL A 269 8.02 -1.43 -13.80
C VAL A 269 9.12 -0.39 -13.56
N GLY A 270 10.37 -0.83 -13.57
CA GLY A 270 11.52 -0.01 -13.16
C GLY A 270 11.90 -0.13 -11.68
N THR A 271 10.97 -0.59 -10.85
CA THR A 271 11.20 -0.90 -9.42
C THR A 271 11.31 -2.41 -9.20
N THR A 272 10.22 -3.07 -8.87
CA THR A 272 10.16 -4.54 -8.70
C THR A 272 10.30 -5.27 -10.03
N PHE A 273 9.60 -4.82 -11.06
CA PHE A 273 9.59 -5.44 -12.38
C PHE A 273 10.59 -4.74 -13.33
N ARG A 274 11.23 -5.52 -14.21
CA ARG A 274 12.20 -5.00 -15.18
C ARG A 274 11.52 -4.47 -16.44
N LYS A 275 10.41 -5.09 -16.83
CA LYS A 275 9.63 -4.78 -18.05
C LYS A 275 8.15 -5.09 -17.84
N TYR A 276 7.29 -4.55 -18.67
CA TYR A 276 5.85 -4.76 -18.57
C TYR A 276 5.44 -6.23 -18.66
N GLN A 277 6.13 -7.04 -19.48
CA GLN A 277 5.86 -8.48 -19.57
C GLN A 277 5.98 -9.21 -18.22
N ASP A 278 6.76 -8.70 -17.28
CA ASP A 278 6.92 -9.31 -15.95
C ASP A 278 5.63 -9.21 -15.12
N LEU A 279 4.68 -8.33 -15.49
CA LEU A 279 3.35 -8.25 -14.87
C LEU A 279 2.53 -9.54 -15.09
N THR A 280 2.83 -10.31 -16.13
CA THR A 280 2.24 -11.65 -16.33
C THR A 280 2.61 -12.58 -15.17
N SER A 281 3.88 -12.56 -14.76
CA SER A 281 4.34 -13.36 -13.60
C SER A 281 3.67 -12.91 -12.30
N ALA A 282 3.43 -11.59 -12.13
CA ALA A 282 2.69 -11.07 -10.97
C ALA A 282 1.23 -11.53 -10.95
N LEU A 283 0.54 -11.54 -12.11
CA LEU A 283 -0.83 -12.03 -12.23
C LEU A 283 -0.93 -13.53 -11.90
N ILE A 284 0.01 -14.33 -12.40
CA ILE A 284 0.09 -15.77 -12.11
C ILE A 284 0.37 -15.98 -10.61
N ALA A 285 1.35 -15.25 -10.05
CA ALA A 285 1.69 -15.33 -8.64
C ALA A 285 0.48 -15.00 -7.73
N HIS A 286 -0.29 -13.96 -8.09
CA HIS A 286 -1.52 -13.62 -7.39
C HIS A 286 -2.56 -14.76 -7.48
N ALA A 287 -2.78 -15.31 -8.67
CA ALA A 287 -3.74 -16.39 -8.89
C ALA A 287 -3.35 -17.67 -8.14
N ASP A 288 -2.06 -18.03 -8.13
CA ASP A 288 -1.54 -19.18 -7.38
C ASP A 288 -1.78 -19.03 -5.88
N VAL A 289 -1.53 -17.84 -5.32
CA VAL A 289 -1.78 -17.55 -3.90
C VAL A 289 -3.28 -17.60 -3.60
N TYR A 290 -4.12 -17.00 -4.45
CA TYR A 290 -5.57 -17.04 -4.30
C TYR A 290 -6.09 -18.48 -4.26
N ASP A 291 -5.69 -19.29 -5.25
CA ASP A 291 -6.13 -20.69 -5.34
C ASP A 291 -5.64 -21.51 -4.15
N TRP A 292 -4.41 -21.37 -3.76
CA TRP A 292 -3.89 -22.07 -2.60
C TRP A 292 -4.61 -21.65 -1.32
N TYR A 293 -4.80 -20.35 -1.11
CA TYR A 293 -5.50 -19.82 0.07
C TYR A 293 -6.94 -20.33 0.17
N LYS A 294 -7.70 -20.22 -0.93
CA LYS A 294 -9.12 -20.61 -0.94
C LYS A 294 -9.30 -22.13 -0.93
N ASN A 295 -8.59 -22.84 -1.80
CA ASN A 295 -8.88 -24.24 -2.10
C ASN A 295 -8.04 -25.24 -1.28
N THR A 296 -6.81 -24.87 -0.87
CA THR A 296 -5.93 -25.76 -0.12
C THR A 296 -5.94 -25.44 1.37
N LEU A 297 -5.69 -24.17 1.75
CA LEU A 297 -5.77 -23.74 3.15
C LEU A 297 -7.21 -23.71 3.67
N GLY A 298 -8.19 -23.52 2.80
CA GLY A 298 -9.59 -23.35 3.18
C GLY A 298 -9.88 -21.96 3.77
N GLY A 299 -9.12 -20.96 3.32
CA GLY A 299 -9.22 -19.57 3.77
C GLY A 299 -10.54 -18.93 3.39
N LYS A 300 -11.21 -18.29 4.36
CA LYS A 300 -12.50 -17.60 4.22
C LYS A 300 -12.37 -16.08 4.19
N GLY A 301 -11.19 -15.55 4.53
CA GLY A 301 -10.89 -14.13 4.35
C GLY A 301 -10.90 -13.73 2.88
N GLN A 302 -10.95 -12.46 2.59
CA GLN A 302 -10.99 -11.94 1.23
C GLN A 302 -9.58 -11.61 0.73
N VAL A 303 -9.33 -11.86 -0.56
CA VAL A 303 -8.04 -11.67 -1.22
C VAL A 303 -8.21 -10.73 -2.39
N THR A 304 -7.35 -9.72 -2.46
CA THR A 304 -7.33 -8.73 -3.53
C THR A 304 -5.91 -8.41 -3.98
N LEU A 305 -5.80 -7.58 -4.99
CA LEU A 305 -4.59 -6.93 -5.49
C LEU A 305 -4.88 -5.43 -5.57
N LYS A 306 -3.93 -4.59 -5.18
CA LYS A 306 -4.11 -3.15 -5.06
C LYS A 306 -3.50 -2.42 -6.27
N PHE A 307 -4.27 -1.55 -6.92
CA PHE A 307 -3.87 -0.83 -8.13
C PHE A 307 -3.57 0.63 -7.83
N ALA A 308 -2.47 1.16 -8.38
CA ALA A 308 -2.34 2.59 -8.53
C ALA A 308 -3.32 3.10 -9.59
N ASN A 309 -4.03 4.18 -9.30
CA ASN A 309 -4.83 4.84 -10.34
C ASN A 309 -5.02 6.33 -10.10
N ASN A 310 -4.36 7.13 -10.92
CA ASN A 310 -4.73 8.52 -11.13
C ASN A 310 -5.55 8.58 -12.42
N LEU A 311 -6.87 8.79 -12.30
CA LEU A 311 -7.79 8.74 -13.44
C LEU A 311 -7.34 9.69 -14.56
N ALA A 312 -7.19 9.16 -15.77
CA ALA A 312 -7.02 9.99 -16.95
C ALA A 312 -8.37 10.53 -17.43
N VAL A 313 -8.49 11.85 -17.42
CA VAL A 313 -9.65 12.59 -17.90
C VAL A 313 -9.29 13.24 -19.24
N PRO A 314 -10.12 13.18 -20.29
CA PRO A 314 -9.82 13.88 -21.53
C PRO A 314 -9.69 15.39 -21.30
N LEU A 315 -8.62 16.02 -21.78
CA LEU A 315 -8.40 17.46 -21.65
C LEU A 315 -9.54 18.27 -22.32
N ASP A 316 -10.10 17.75 -23.41
CA ASP A 316 -11.31 18.26 -24.05
C ASP A 316 -12.28 17.09 -24.29
N ILE A 317 -13.35 17.07 -23.52
CA ILE A 317 -14.38 16.02 -23.57
C ILE A 317 -15.15 15.98 -24.91
N ASN A 318 -15.15 17.07 -25.66
CA ASN A 318 -15.80 17.14 -26.96
C ASN A 318 -14.90 16.71 -28.11
N ASN A 319 -13.64 16.40 -27.83
CA ASN A 319 -12.66 15.97 -28.83
C ASN A 319 -12.42 14.46 -28.76
N ALA A 320 -12.80 13.73 -29.80
CA ALA A 320 -12.65 12.28 -29.90
C ALA A 320 -11.19 11.80 -29.68
N SER A 321 -10.20 12.58 -30.16
CA SER A 321 -8.79 12.21 -29.97
C SER A 321 -8.35 12.30 -28.51
N HIS A 322 -8.90 13.25 -27.72
CA HIS A 322 -8.63 13.34 -26.28
C HIS A 322 -9.32 12.22 -25.49
N LEU A 323 -10.54 11.84 -25.89
CA LEU A 323 -11.23 10.67 -25.34
C LEU A 323 -10.41 9.39 -25.55
N ASN A 324 -9.90 9.20 -26.78
CA ASN A 324 -9.05 8.05 -27.11
C ASN A 324 -7.73 8.05 -26.31
N ALA A 325 -7.09 9.20 -26.12
CA ALA A 325 -5.88 9.33 -25.32
C ALA A 325 -6.13 8.94 -23.85
N ALA A 326 -7.21 9.41 -23.25
CA ALA A 326 -7.60 9.03 -21.89
C ALA A 326 -7.91 7.53 -21.78
N SER A 327 -8.65 6.96 -22.75
CA SER A 327 -8.93 5.52 -22.80
C SER A 327 -7.65 4.70 -22.93
N ARG A 328 -6.75 5.06 -23.84
CA ARG A 328 -5.45 4.39 -24.02
C ARG A 328 -4.63 4.38 -22.74
N TYR A 329 -4.59 5.51 -22.03
CA TYR A 329 -3.88 5.59 -20.74
C TYR A 329 -4.46 4.60 -19.73
N GLN A 330 -5.79 4.59 -19.58
CA GLN A 330 -6.46 3.69 -18.63
C GLN A 330 -6.32 2.21 -19.02
N ASP A 331 -6.34 1.90 -20.30
CA ASP A 331 -6.11 0.55 -20.82
C ASP A 331 -4.71 0.04 -20.43
N ILE A 332 -3.71 0.88 -20.56
CA ILE A 332 -2.33 0.53 -20.20
C ILE A 332 -2.16 0.47 -18.68
N LEU A 333 -2.67 1.47 -17.95
CA LEU A 333 -2.47 1.55 -16.50
C LEU A 333 -3.26 0.48 -15.75
N LEU A 334 -4.53 0.28 -16.08
CA LEU A 334 -5.41 -0.65 -15.37
C LEU A 334 -5.74 -1.90 -16.20
N GLY A 335 -6.02 -1.73 -17.47
CA GLY A 335 -6.56 -2.79 -18.32
C GLY A 335 -5.64 -4.01 -18.43
N ILE A 336 -4.32 -3.83 -18.41
CA ILE A 336 -3.34 -4.94 -18.48
C ILE A 336 -3.61 -5.98 -17.40
N MET A 337 -3.83 -5.56 -16.16
CA MET A 337 -4.07 -6.51 -15.07
C MET A 337 -5.56 -6.79 -14.85
N SER A 338 -6.39 -5.79 -15.06
CA SER A 338 -7.82 -5.88 -14.71
C SER A 338 -8.66 -6.64 -15.72
N ASN A 339 -8.35 -6.56 -17.01
CA ASN A 339 -9.07 -7.34 -18.03
C ASN A 339 -8.97 -8.85 -17.77
N PRO A 340 -7.77 -9.43 -17.56
CA PRO A 340 -7.66 -10.85 -17.21
C PRO A 340 -8.34 -11.21 -15.90
N LEU A 341 -8.13 -10.42 -14.85
CA LEU A 341 -8.62 -10.73 -13.51
C LEU A 341 -10.15 -10.66 -13.40
N PHE A 342 -10.76 -9.57 -13.87
CA PHE A 342 -12.19 -9.32 -13.65
C PHE A 342 -13.07 -9.74 -14.83
N LEU A 343 -12.59 -9.59 -16.06
CA LEU A 343 -13.41 -9.80 -17.26
C LEU A 343 -13.11 -11.12 -17.99
N GLY A 344 -12.02 -11.81 -17.62
CA GLY A 344 -11.55 -12.98 -18.38
C GLY A 344 -11.20 -12.64 -19.84
N LYS A 345 -10.79 -11.39 -20.07
CA LYS A 345 -10.40 -10.87 -21.38
C LYS A 345 -8.89 -10.76 -21.50
N GLN A 346 -8.42 -10.80 -22.73
CA GLN A 346 -7.02 -10.56 -23.08
C GLN A 346 -6.57 -9.17 -22.63
N TYR A 347 -5.28 -8.94 -22.57
CA TYR A 347 -4.71 -7.60 -22.45
C TYR A 347 -5.31 -6.64 -23.46
N PRO A 348 -5.44 -5.34 -23.14
CA PRO A 348 -5.92 -4.36 -24.11
C PRO A 348 -5.07 -4.34 -25.37
N ASP A 349 -5.72 -4.08 -26.53
CA ASP A 349 -5.03 -3.92 -27.81
C ASP A 349 -3.94 -2.83 -27.73
N ALA A 350 -4.18 -1.77 -26.97
CA ALA A 350 -3.18 -0.73 -26.70
C ALA A 350 -1.87 -1.29 -26.12
N ALA A 351 -1.94 -2.30 -25.27
CA ALA A 351 -0.76 -2.92 -24.67
C ALA A 351 -0.11 -3.97 -25.60
N ILE A 352 -0.91 -4.75 -26.32
CA ILE A 352 -0.41 -5.79 -27.25
C ILE A 352 0.25 -5.17 -28.48
N ASN A 353 -0.33 -4.08 -29.02
CA ASN A 353 0.15 -3.41 -30.22
C ASN A 353 1.27 -2.37 -29.95
N THR A 354 1.62 -2.14 -28.69
CA THR A 354 2.77 -1.31 -28.33
C THR A 354 4.04 -2.16 -28.28
N ALA A 355 5.07 -1.76 -29.03
CA ALA A 355 6.31 -2.52 -29.19
C ALA A 355 6.95 -2.84 -27.83
N ASP A 356 7.45 -4.06 -27.69
CA ASP A 356 8.16 -4.58 -26.52
C ASP A 356 7.37 -4.53 -25.20
N MET A 357 6.05 -4.31 -25.24
CA MET A 357 5.25 -4.16 -24.03
C MET A 357 4.69 -5.49 -23.52
N MET A 358 3.64 -6.03 -24.13
CA MET A 358 2.95 -7.22 -23.68
C MET A 358 2.74 -8.24 -24.79
N LYS A 359 3.02 -9.50 -24.49
CA LYS A 359 2.59 -10.62 -25.34
C LYS A 359 1.23 -11.13 -24.84
N PRO A 360 0.32 -11.53 -25.73
CA PRO A 360 -0.95 -12.10 -25.33
C PRO A 360 -0.78 -13.27 -24.33
N LEU A 361 -1.71 -13.37 -23.40
CA LEU A 361 -1.83 -14.54 -22.52
C LEU A 361 -2.26 -15.76 -23.36
N THR A 362 -1.77 -16.93 -22.96
CA THR A 362 -2.36 -18.19 -23.45
C THR A 362 -3.75 -18.39 -22.85
N ASP A 363 -4.58 -19.22 -23.47
CA ASP A 363 -5.91 -19.54 -22.97
C ASP A 363 -5.86 -20.17 -21.55
N ASP A 364 -4.84 -20.99 -21.27
CA ASP A 364 -4.65 -21.58 -19.95
C ASP A 364 -4.28 -20.53 -18.90
N GLN A 365 -3.40 -19.57 -19.23
CA GLN A 365 -3.06 -18.46 -18.34
C GLN A 365 -4.29 -17.59 -18.05
N LEU A 366 -5.05 -17.24 -19.09
CA LEU A 366 -6.26 -16.42 -18.94
C LEU A 366 -7.30 -17.12 -18.06
N LYS A 367 -7.54 -18.42 -18.28
CA LYS A 367 -8.43 -19.23 -17.45
C LYS A 367 -7.94 -19.34 -16.01
N HIS A 368 -6.62 -19.43 -15.80
CA HIS A 368 -6.04 -19.52 -14.46
C HIS A 368 -6.19 -18.21 -13.69
N ILE A 369 -6.01 -17.05 -14.35
CA ILE A 369 -6.07 -15.73 -13.72
C ILE A 369 -7.51 -15.27 -13.46
N HIS A 370 -8.43 -15.57 -14.37
CA HIS A 370 -9.80 -15.04 -14.32
C HIS A 370 -10.54 -15.40 -13.03
N GLY A 371 -11.10 -14.37 -12.38
CA GLY A 371 -11.93 -14.52 -11.18
C GLY A 371 -11.15 -14.83 -9.90
N LYS A 372 -9.80 -14.72 -9.92
CA LYS A 372 -8.96 -14.97 -8.73
C LYS A 372 -8.81 -13.72 -7.85
N ILE A 373 -9.89 -13.00 -7.64
CA ILE A 373 -9.91 -11.77 -6.83
C ILE A 373 -11.31 -11.60 -6.23
N ASP A 374 -11.39 -11.19 -4.96
CA ASP A 374 -12.67 -11.08 -4.26
C ASP A 374 -13.32 -9.70 -4.44
N PHE A 375 -12.54 -8.63 -4.57
CA PHE A 375 -13.02 -7.26 -4.76
C PHE A 375 -11.93 -6.38 -5.40
N TRP A 376 -12.31 -5.21 -5.89
CA TRP A 376 -11.37 -4.21 -6.41
C TRP A 376 -10.72 -3.45 -5.26
N SER A 377 -9.41 -3.24 -5.31
CA SER A 377 -8.70 -2.39 -4.36
C SER A 377 -7.76 -1.46 -5.10
N PHE A 378 -7.67 -0.18 -4.71
CA PHE A 378 -6.84 0.79 -5.41
C PHE A 378 -6.49 2.02 -4.58
N ASP A 379 -5.54 2.82 -5.09
CA ASP A 379 -4.95 3.98 -4.46
C ASP A 379 -5.19 5.23 -5.34
N PRO A 380 -6.39 5.87 -5.23
CA PRO A 380 -6.80 6.99 -6.08
C PRO A 380 -6.42 8.34 -5.46
N TYR A 381 -5.20 8.79 -5.63
CA TYR A 381 -4.77 10.06 -5.04
C TYR A 381 -5.29 11.29 -5.79
N THR A 382 -5.47 11.21 -7.12
CA THR A 382 -5.84 12.35 -7.96
C THR A 382 -6.39 11.91 -9.33
N ALA A 383 -6.63 12.88 -10.21
CA ALA A 383 -6.86 12.69 -11.64
C ALA A 383 -5.76 13.41 -12.45
N GLN A 384 -5.75 13.19 -13.76
CA GLN A 384 -4.86 13.85 -14.70
C GLN A 384 -5.58 14.07 -16.01
N TYR A 385 -5.32 15.18 -16.71
CA TYR A 385 -5.82 15.39 -18.07
C TYR A 385 -4.94 14.67 -19.06
N ALA A 386 -5.56 13.93 -19.98
CA ALA A 386 -4.89 13.28 -21.08
C ALA A 386 -5.23 13.94 -22.41
N SER A 387 -4.23 14.09 -23.26
CA SER A 387 -4.38 14.57 -24.63
C SER A 387 -3.51 13.73 -25.57
N PRO A 388 -3.91 13.62 -26.85
CA PRO A 388 -3.16 12.87 -27.85
C PRO A 388 -1.81 13.53 -28.13
N LEU A 389 -0.86 12.74 -28.62
CA LEU A 389 0.32 13.27 -29.27
C LEU A 389 -0.05 13.89 -30.63
N PRO A 390 0.82 14.75 -31.21
CA PRO A 390 0.65 15.20 -32.60
C PRO A 390 0.49 14.02 -33.54
N GLN A 391 -0.24 14.24 -34.62
CA GLN A 391 -0.51 13.21 -35.63
C GLN A 391 0.80 12.52 -36.06
N ASP A 392 0.74 11.20 -36.24
CA ASP A 392 1.86 10.30 -36.55
C ASP A 392 2.90 10.09 -35.42
N THR A 393 2.91 10.92 -34.37
CA THR A 393 3.84 10.77 -33.24
C THR A 393 3.40 9.65 -32.30
N GLU A 394 2.10 9.39 -32.13
CA GLU A 394 1.60 8.27 -31.34
C GLU A 394 2.06 6.91 -31.89
N THR A 395 1.93 6.71 -33.21
CA THR A 395 2.39 5.47 -33.87
C THR A 395 3.90 5.31 -33.75
N THR A 396 4.65 6.39 -33.91
CA THR A 396 6.12 6.38 -33.74
C THR A 396 6.50 6.06 -32.31
N CYS A 397 5.86 6.67 -31.32
CA CYS A 397 6.05 6.38 -29.89
C CYS A 397 5.72 4.92 -29.58
N ALA A 398 4.55 4.42 -30.00
CA ALA A 398 4.13 3.04 -29.74
C ALA A 398 5.05 1.99 -30.38
N SER A 399 5.78 2.36 -31.42
CA SER A 399 6.73 1.50 -32.14
C SER A 399 8.16 1.57 -31.59
N ASN A 400 8.42 2.43 -30.60
CA ASN A 400 9.77 2.69 -30.08
C ASN A 400 9.80 2.71 -28.56
N SER A 401 10.23 1.62 -27.94
CA SER A 401 10.33 1.50 -26.48
C SER A 401 11.35 2.46 -25.81
N SER A 402 12.14 3.18 -26.61
CA SER A 402 13.03 4.25 -26.13
C SER A 402 12.39 5.65 -26.17
N ASP A 403 11.15 5.78 -26.65
CA ASP A 403 10.45 7.07 -26.63
C ASP A 403 10.12 7.47 -25.17
N PRO A 404 10.36 8.74 -24.77
CA PRO A 404 10.10 9.19 -23.39
C PRO A 404 8.65 9.05 -22.93
N LEU A 405 7.68 9.00 -23.85
CA LEU A 405 6.26 8.86 -23.56
C LEU A 405 5.75 7.41 -23.72
N TRP A 406 6.65 6.49 -24.11
CA TRP A 406 6.33 5.07 -24.14
C TRP A 406 6.06 4.55 -22.70
N PRO A 407 5.12 3.64 -22.46
CA PRO A 407 4.24 2.98 -23.44
C PRO A 407 2.91 3.68 -23.64
N THR A 408 2.56 4.66 -22.81
CA THR A 408 1.22 5.28 -22.86
C THR A 408 1.02 6.10 -24.13
N CYS A 409 2.07 6.76 -24.61
CA CYS A 409 2.06 7.58 -25.82
C CYS A 409 0.96 8.65 -25.81
N VAL A 410 0.76 9.26 -24.65
CA VAL A 410 -0.16 10.38 -24.43
C VAL A 410 0.53 11.49 -23.65
N THR A 411 0.05 12.70 -23.79
CA THR A 411 0.48 13.81 -22.94
C THR A 411 -0.43 13.92 -21.73
N LEU A 412 0.17 13.99 -20.53
CA LEU A 412 -0.54 14.21 -19.28
C LEU A 412 -0.32 15.63 -18.77
N SER A 413 -1.35 16.22 -18.17
CA SER A 413 -1.31 17.56 -17.60
C SER A 413 -2.25 17.66 -16.40
N ASN A 414 -1.92 18.55 -15.46
CA ASN A 414 -2.80 18.93 -14.37
C ASN A 414 -3.42 20.33 -14.64
N VAL A 415 -3.19 20.90 -15.82
CA VAL A 415 -3.70 22.19 -16.25
C VAL A 415 -4.87 21.99 -17.20
N GLN A 416 -6.01 22.61 -16.90
CA GLN A 416 -7.19 22.61 -17.76
C GLN A 416 -6.93 23.36 -19.06
N ALA A 417 -7.74 23.13 -20.07
CA ALA A 417 -7.66 23.85 -21.35
C ALA A 417 -7.77 25.38 -21.23
N ASN A 418 -8.41 25.87 -20.15
CA ASN A 418 -8.54 27.30 -19.83
C ASN A 418 -7.35 27.90 -19.05
N GLY A 419 -6.31 27.08 -18.75
CA GLY A 419 -5.10 27.50 -18.03
C GLY A 419 -5.16 27.38 -16.51
N TRP A 420 -6.28 26.97 -15.91
CA TRP A 420 -6.37 26.72 -14.48
C TRP A 420 -5.87 25.31 -14.11
N LEU A 421 -5.29 25.18 -12.90
CA LEU A 421 -5.04 23.87 -12.32
C LEU A 421 -6.36 23.13 -12.06
N MET A 422 -6.31 21.80 -12.09
CA MET A 422 -7.48 20.95 -11.79
C MET A 422 -7.97 21.07 -10.34
N GLY A 423 -7.13 21.56 -9.45
CA GLY A 423 -7.40 21.75 -8.03
C GLY A 423 -6.17 22.29 -7.30
N GLN A 424 -6.25 22.39 -5.99
CA GLN A 424 -5.10 22.77 -5.18
C GLN A 424 -4.02 21.67 -5.24
N ALA A 425 -2.80 22.04 -5.64
CA ALA A 425 -1.66 21.11 -5.70
C ALA A 425 -1.16 20.76 -4.29
N SER A 426 -0.70 19.53 -4.14
CA SER A 426 0.08 19.08 -2.97
C SER A 426 1.57 19.38 -3.15
N ASN A 427 2.37 18.93 -2.19
CA ASN A 427 3.84 18.99 -2.29
C ASN A 427 4.41 17.94 -3.26
N ALA A 428 3.62 16.93 -3.65
CA ALA A 428 4.02 15.88 -4.60
C ALA A 428 3.13 15.92 -5.85
N TYR A 429 2.36 14.88 -6.10
CA TYR A 429 1.58 14.69 -7.32
C TYR A 429 0.05 14.77 -7.10
N ALA A 430 -0.42 14.66 -5.85
CA ALA A 430 -1.84 14.70 -5.55
C ALA A 430 -2.41 16.12 -5.73
N TYR A 431 -3.67 16.19 -6.14
CA TYR A 431 -4.45 17.43 -6.21
C TYR A 431 -5.73 17.27 -5.41
N LEU A 432 -6.15 18.32 -4.72
CA LEU A 432 -7.48 18.40 -4.16
C LEU A 432 -8.44 18.67 -5.33
N ALA A 433 -9.01 17.60 -5.87
CA ALA A 433 -9.82 17.59 -7.07
C ALA A 433 -11.05 16.66 -6.93
N PRO A 434 -11.96 16.95 -5.95
CA PRO A 434 -13.07 16.05 -5.61
C PRO A 434 -14.06 15.83 -6.76
N GLN A 435 -14.12 16.76 -7.71
CA GLN A 435 -15.00 16.65 -8.89
C GLN A 435 -14.75 15.41 -9.76
N TYR A 436 -13.61 14.73 -9.60
CA TYR A 436 -13.26 13.52 -10.37
C TYR A 436 -13.46 12.22 -9.59
N VAL A 437 -13.76 12.27 -8.29
CA VAL A 437 -13.88 11.04 -7.45
C VAL A 437 -15.01 10.15 -7.95
N ARG A 438 -16.20 10.72 -8.19
CA ARG A 438 -17.34 9.95 -8.71
C ARG A 438 -17.07 9.35 -10.08
N GLN A 439 -16.40 10.12 -10.97
CA GLN A 439 -16.03 9.63 -12.30
C GLN A 439 -15.05 8.47 -12.21
N GLN A 440 -14.07 8.54 -11.30
CA GLN A 440 -13.08 7.50 -11.09
C GLN A 440 -13.72 6.20 -10.55
N LEU A 441 -14.55 6.31 -9.53
CA LEU A 441 -15.29 5.18 -8.97
C LEU A 441 -16.26 4.58 -9.99
N GLY A 442 -17.01 5.42 -10.71
CA GLY A 442 -17.92 5.02 -11.76
C GLY A 442 -17.23 4.34 -12.94
N TYR A 443 -16.04 4.81 -13.34
CA TYR A 443 -15.23 4.17 -14.39
C TYR A 443 -14.90 2.72 -14.01
N ILE A 444 -14.37 2.50 -12.81
CA ILE A 444 -14.01 1.16 -12.33
C ILE A 444 -15.25 0.27 -12.24
N TRP A 445 -16.31 0.79 -11.62
CA TRP A 445 -17.55 0.05 -11.39
C TRP A 445 -18.21 -0.42 -12.69
N ASN A 446 -18.28 0.49 -13.68
CA ASN A 446 -18.93 0.20 -14.96
C ASN A 446 -18.06 -0.59 -15.92
N THR A 447 -16.73 -0.44 -15.84
CA THR A 447 -15.79 -1.11 -16.77
C THR A 447 -15.49 -2.53 -16.32
N PHE A 448 -15.10 -2.73 -15.06
CA PHE A 448 -14.58 -4.00 -14.56
C PHE A 448 -15.59 -4.79 -13.71
N ARG A 449 -16.68 -4.16 -13.29
CA ARG A 449 -17.80 -4.76 -12.57
C ARG A 449 -17.38 -5.62 -11.37
N PRO A 450 -16.56 -5.08 -10.46
CA PRO A 450 -16.14 -5.82 -9.27
C PRO A 450 -17.32 -6.05 -8.32
N SER A 451 -17.15 -6.96 -7.36
CA SER A 451 -18.14 -7.19 -6.28
C SER A 451 -18.26 -6.00 -5.33
N GLY A 452 -17.17 -5.23 -5.18
CA GLY A 452 -17.07 -4.01 -4.37
C GLY A 452 -15.74 -3.32 -4.63
N ILE A 453 -15.61 -2.08 -4.16
CA ILE A 453 -14.41 -1.25 -4.30
C ILE A 453 -13.90 -0.85 -2.92
N LEU A 454 -12.64 -1.20 -2.60
CA LEU A 454 -11.91 -0.68 -1.45
C LEU A 454 -10.96 0.44 -1.91
N ILE A 455 -11.16 1.63 -1.41
CA ILE A 455 -10.18 2.72 -1.51
C ILE A 455 -9.10 2.44 -0.46
N ALA A 456 -8.00 1.80 -0.87
CA ALA A 456 -7.02 1.24 0.07
C ALA A 456 -5.93 2.22 0.48
N GLU A 457 -5.73 3.25 -0.33
CA GLU A 457 -4.93 4.42 0.01
C GLU A 457 -5.52 5.65 -0.66
N TYR A 458 -5.57 6.75 0.04
CA TYR A 458 -5.79 8.10 -0.50
C TYR A 458 -5.27 9.09 0.53
N GLY A 459 -4.71 10.20 0.07
CA GLY A 459 -4.09 11.15 0.98
C GLY A 459 -3.59 12.41 0.27
N PHE A 460 -3.25 13.39 1.08
CA PHE A 460 -2.79 14.69 0.63
C PHE A 460 -1.64 15.17 1.51
N ASN A 461 -0.56 15.62 0.89
CA ASN A 461 0.58 16.21 1.58
C ASN A 461 0.62 17.72 1.32
N PRO A 462 0.19 18.56 2.29
CA PRO A 462 0.18 20.00 2.14
C PRO A 462 1.52 20.57 1.70
N PHE A 463 1.50 21.60 0.88
CA PHE A 463 2.70 22.19 0.31
C PHE A 463 3.66 22.67 1.40
N LEU A 464 4.91 22.25 1.35
CA LEU A 464 6.00 22.56 2.29
C LEU A 464 5.61 22.33 3.78
N GLU A 465 4.79 21.34 4.07
CA GLU A 465 4.34 21.05 5.44
C GLU A 465 5.54 20.78 6.37
N SER A 466 6.54 20.02 5.92
CA SER A 466 7.74 19.68 6.71
C SER A 466 8.56 20.92 7.15
N ASN A 467 8.41 22.06 6.49
CA ASN A 467 9.06 23.31 6.84
C ASN A 467 8.25 24.17 7.81
N ARG A 468 7.02 23.79 8.11
CA ARG A 468 6.13 24.52 9.01
C ARG A 468 6.47 24.20 10.48
N THR A 469 6.09 25.09 11.40
CA THR A 469 6.18 24.79 12.83
C THR A 469 5.25 23.63 13.20
N LEU A 470 5.52 22.93 14.30
CA LEU A 470 4.67 21.83 14.78
C LEU A 470 3.20 22.26 14.92
N HIS A 471 2.92 23.47 15.42
CA HIS A 471 1.55 23.99 15.50
C HIS A 471 0.89 24.10 14.13
N ALA A 472 1.61 24.55 13.10
CA ALA A 472 1.08 24.67 11.76
C ALA A 472 0.94 23.29 11.06
N GLN A 473 1.86 22.34 11.34
CA GLN A 473 1.73 20.96 10.86
C GLN A 473 0.53 20.26 11.50
N ARG A 474 0.27 20.50 12.78
CA ARG A 474 -0.90 19.94 13.47
C ARG A 474 -2.23 20.51 12.95
N TYR A 475 -2.23 21.73 12.43
CA TYR A 475 -3.42 22.42 11.88
C TYR A 475 -3.47 22.27 10.36
N ASP A 476 -3.45 21.05 9.88
CA ASP A 476 -3.37 20.66 8.47
C ASP A 476 -4.73 20.70 7.75
N LEU A 477 -5.29 21.88 7.65
CA LEU A 477 -6.62 22.11 7.10
C LEU A 477 -6.78 21.61 5.66
N GLU A 478 -5.74 21.74 4.83
CA GLU A 478 -5.76 21.28 3.45
C GLU A 478 -5.99 19.76 3.37
N ARG A 479 -5.37 18.99 4.28
CA ARG A 479 -5.58 17.53 4.37
C ARG A 479 -6.98 17.19 4.89
N THR A 480 -7.49 17.95 5.87
CA THR A 480 -8.89 17.82 6.31
C THR A 480 -9.86 17.98 5.15
N LEU A 481 -9.71 19.05 4.36
CA LEU A 481 -10.59 19.33 3.22
C LEU A 481 -10.49 18.23 2.16
N TYR A 482 -9.27 17.74 1.87
CA TYR A 482 -9.09 16.63 0.95
C TYR A 482 -9.90 15.39 1.36
N TYR A 483 -9.79 14.95 2.62
CA TYR A 483 -10.53 13.78 3.10
C TYR A 483 -12.04 14.01 3.11
N GLN A 484 -12.50 15.15 3.60
CA GLN A 484 -13.93 15.45 3.68
C GLN A 484 -14.58 15.51 2.30
N ASP A 485 -13.94 16.18 1.35
CA ASP A 485 -14.47 16.33 -0.01
C ASP A 485 -14.43 14.98 -0.75
N PHE A 486 -13.32 14.24 -0.64
CA PHE A 486 -13.18 12.93 -1.25
C PHE A 486 -14.24 11.94 -0.74
N LEU A 487 -14.42 11.87 0.57
CA LEU A 487 -15.39 10.99 1.20
C LEU A 487 -16.84 11.43 0.92
N THR A 488 -17.10 12.72 0.82
CA THR A 488 -18.41 13.24 0.43
C THR A 488 -18.78 12.81 -0.99
N GLU A 489 -17.85 12.89 -1.93
CA GLU A 489 -18.09 12.44 -3.30
C GLU A 489 -18.17 10.91 -3.38
N THR A 490 -17.42 10.18 -2.54
CA THR A 490 -17.58 8.73 -2.40
C THR A 490 -18.97 8.34 -1.92
N LEU A 491 -19.48 9.05 -0.90
CA LEU A 491 -20.83 8.83 -0.37
C LEU A 491 -21.91 9.07 -1.45
N LYS A 492 -21.75 10.11 -2.26
CA LYS A 492 -22.63 10.37 -3.40
C LYS A 492 -22.51 9.29 -4.48
N ALA A 493 -21.29 8.84 -4.81
CA ALA A 493 -21.09 7.75 -5.76
C ALA A 493 -21.86 6.48 -5.35
N MET A 494 -21.88 6.17 -4.06
CA MET A 494 -22.62 5.02 -3.55
C MET A 494 -24.13 5.16 -3.70
N HIS A 495 -24.69 6.32 -3.36
CA HIS A 495 -26.14 6.52 -3.29
C HIS A 495 -26.75 7.02 -4.60
N GLU A 496 -26.04 7.84 -5.34
CA GLU A 496 -26.57 8.45 -6.58
C GLU A 496 -26.16 7.70 -7.83
N ASP A 497 -24.94 7.08 -7.83
CA ASP A 497 -24.41 6.35 -8.98
C ASP A 497 -24.47 4.81 -8.80
N GLY A 498 -24.87 4.33 -7.61
CA GLY A 498 -25.02 2.91 -7.31
C GLY A 498 -23.69 2.15 -7.22
N VAL A 499 -22.59 2.81 -6.95
CA VAL A 499 -21.27 2.18 -6.80
C VAL A 499 -21.16 1.52 -5.45
N ASN A 500 -20.78 0.23 -5.39
CA ASN A 500 -20.55 -0.45 -4.13
C ASN A 500 -19.13 -0.19 -3.61
N VAL A 501 -18.94 0.91 -2.86
CA VAL A 501 -17.69 1.16 -2.13
C VAL A 501 -17.79 0.49 -0.76
N ILE A 502 -16.88 -0.45 -0.49
CA ILE A 502 -16.87 -1.25 0.74
C ILE A 502 -15.98 -0.66 1.84
N GLY A 503 -15.12 0.30 1.50
CA GLY A 503 -14.26 0.94 2.49
C GLY A 503 -13.33 2.00 1.92
N ALA A 504 -12.68 2.74 2.86
CA ALA A 504 -11.68 3.76 2.56
C ALA A 504 -10.62 3.84 3.69
N LEU A 505 -9.34 3.77 3.32
CA LEU A 505 -8.20 3.75 4.24
C LEU A 505 -7.26 4.92 3.93
N ALA A 506 -7.07 5.80 4.90
CA ALA A 506 -6.22 6.98 4.71
C ALA A 506 -4.73 6.61 4.60
N TRP A 507 -4.04 7.15 3.61
CA TRP A 507 -2.59 7.22 3.58
C TRP A 507 -2.13 8.53 4.21
N SER A 508 -1.49 8.51 5.40
CA SER A 508 -1.01 7.33 6.10
C SER A 508 -1.16 7.46 7.61
N LEU A 509 -0.84 6.37 8.32
CA LEU A 509 -0.79 6.31 9.79
C LEU A 509 -0.06 7.50 10.42
N ALA A 510 1.13 7.82 9.90
CA ALA A 510 1.99 8.90 10.36
C ALA A 510 2.92 9.34 9.23
N ASP A 511 3.51 10.54 9.36
CA ASP A 511 4.54 11.00 8.42
C ASP A 511 5.67 9.98 8.35
N ASN A 512 5.92 9.45 7.16
CA ASN A 512 6.79 8.31 6.93
C ASN A 512 8.02 8.65 6.08
N ASN A 513 8.76 7.65 5.67
CA ASN A 513 9.80 7.75 4.66
C ASN A 513 9.17 7.60 3.28
N GLU A 514 8.74 8.71 2.67
CA GLU A 514 8.12 8.68 1.35
C GLU A 514 9.19 8.52 0.27
N PHE A 515 9.52 7.24 0.01
CA PHE A 515 10.52 6.80 -0.98
C PHE A 515 11.85 7.59 -0.94
N GLY A 516 12.44 7.70 0.26
CA GLY A 516 13.71 8.38 0.47
C GLY A 516 13.60 9.84 0.89
N SER A 517 12.40 10.32 1.21
CA SER A 517 12.16 11.67 1.73
C SER A 517 11.31 11.67 3.01
N TYR A 518 11.65 12.53 3.96
CA TYR A 518 10.79 12.91 5.08
C TYR A 518 10.06 14.24 4.83
N GLY A 519 10.23 14.80 3.65
CA GLY A 519 9.63 16.09 3.27
C GLY A 519 8.17 15.98 2.82
N GLU A 520 7.82 14.84 2.23
CA GLU A 520 6.47 14.54 1.74
C GLU A 520 5.66 13.92 2.88
N GLN A 521 4.90 14.76 3.60
CA GLN A 521 4.19 14.36 4.81
C GLN A 521 2.72 14.05 4.48
N TYR A 522 2.38 12.77 4.41
CA TYR A 522 1.00 12.28 4.21
C TYR A 522 0.29 11.91 5.52
N GLY A 523 1.04 11.77 6.62
CA GLY A 523 0.55 11.21 7.86
C GLY A 523 -0.58 12.00 8.53
N LEU A 524 -1.48 11.26 9.19
CA LEU A 524 -2.46 11.82 10.14
C LEU A 524 -1.82 12.15 11.49
N GLN A 525 -0.56 11.80 11.66
CA GLN A 525 0.28 12.13 12.81
C GLN A 525 1.66 12.60 12.34
N THR A 526 2.27 13.52 13.07
CA THR A 526 3.69 13.85 12.88
C THR A 526 4.58 12.81 13.55
N VAL A 527 5.84 12.72 13.12
CA VAL A 527 6.88 11.93 13.79
C VAL A 527 8.09 12.83 14.04
N ASN A 528 8.46 13.04 15.30
CA ASN A 528 9.66 13.75 15.67
C ASN A 528 10.85 12.78 15.74
N ARG A 529 11.69 12.79 14.71
CA ARG A 529 12.86 11.89 14.59
C ARG A 529 14.11 12.42 15.30
N THR A 530 14.01 13.57 15.99
CA THR A 530 15.17 14.27 16.59
C THR A 530 15.12 14.31 18.11
N ASP A 531 14.02 13.89 18.74
CA ASP A 531 13.86 13.92 20.21
C ASP A 531 14.36 12.65 20.91
N GLY A 532 14.86 11.67 20.16
CA GLY A 532 15.37 10.40 20.68
C GLY A 532 14.31 9.39 21.09
N VAL A 533 13.03 9.80 21.17
CA VAL A 533 11.89 8.94 21.55
C VAL A 533 10.84 8.80 20.45
N PHE A 534 11.04 9.47 19.33
CA PHE A 534 10.15 9.43 18.18
C PHE A 534 8.71 9.83 18.48
N THR A 535 8.53 10.93 19.19
CA THR A 535 7.19 11.42 19.58
C THR A 535 6.27 11.54 18.38
N ARG A 536 5.07 10.92 18.48
CA ARG A 536 3.97 11.11 17.54
C ARG A 536 3.03 12.19 18.05
N THR A 537 2.52 13.02 17.16
CA THR A 537 1.53 14.04 17.52
C THR A 537 0.39 14.02 16.52
N TYR A 538 -0.84 13.90 17.00
CA TYR A 538 -2.02 13.93 16.15
C TYR A 538 -2.17 15.25 15.42
N LYS A 539 -2.53 15.15 14.14
CA LYS A 539 -2.91 16.30 13.30
C LYS A 539 -4.43 16.49 13.32
N ARG A 540 -4.88 17.68 12.97
CA ARG A 540 -6.31 18.01 12.87
C ARG A 540 -7.07 17.05 11.98
N SER A 541 -6.49 16.74 10.83
CA SER A 541 -7.09 15.85 9.84
C SER A 541 -7.49 14.49 10.40
N LEU A 542 -6.77 13.95 11.39
CA LEU A 542 -7.16 12.69 12.04
C LEU A 542 -8.51 12.82 12.75
N PHE A 543 -8.72 13.89 13.51
CA PHE A 543 -9.97 14.10 14.26
C PHE A 543 -11.15 14.34 13.32
N ASP A 544 -10.96 15.16 12.28
CA ASP A 544 -11.99 15.44 11.29
C ASP A 544 -12.32 14.19 10.45
N TYR A 545 -11.33 13.33 10.18
CA TYR A 545 -11.49 12.04 9.52
C TYR A 545 -12.34 11.07 10.36
N VAL A 546 -12.02 10.93 11.63
CA VAL A 546 -12.78 10.09 12.56
C VAL A 546 -14.20 10.61 12.75
N ASP A 547 -14.37 11.92 12.91
CA ASP A 547 -15.70 12.56 13.02
C ASP A 547 -16.57 12.29 11.79
N PHE A 548 -15.99 12.32 10.58
CA PHE A 548 -16.71 11.99 9.36
C PHE A 548 -17.32 10.58 9.44
N PHE A 549 -16.53 9.56 9.80
CA PHE A 549 -17.04 8.20 9.90
C PHE A 549 -18.04 8.02 11.04
N HIS A 550 -17.84 8.63 12.19
CA HIS A 550 -18.82 8.61 13.27
C HIS A 550 -20.15 9.26 12.87
N ARG A 551 -20.13 10.26 11.98
CA ARG A 551 -21.32 10.93 11.47
C ARG A 551 -22.06 10.13 10.40
N TYR A 552 -21.33 9.49 9.51
CA TYR A 552 -21.91 8.88 8.30
C TYR A 552 -22.03 7.36 8.34
N VAL A 553 -21.25 6.63 9.11
CA VAL A 553 -21.44 5.17 9.26
C VAL A 553 -22.75 4.92 10.03
N SER A 554 -23.57 4.03 9.49
CA SER A 554 -24.81 3.61 10.14
C SER A 554 -24.50 2.92 11.48
N SER A 555 -25.27 3.26 12.51
CA SER A 555 -25.15 2.67 13.85
C SER A 555 -25.76 1.25 13.87
#